data_a5113a8ddf48d61aea8f26d2f284f9b5
#
_entry.id   a5113a8ddf48d61aea8f26d2f284f9b5
#
_cell.length_a   1.000
_cell.length_b   1.000
_cell.length_c   1.000
_cell.angle_alpha   90.00
_cell.angle_beta   90.00
_cell.angle_gamma   90.00
#
_symmetry.space_group_name_H-M   'P 1'
#
loop_
_entity.id
_entity.type
_entity.pdbx_description
1 polymer ?
#
loop_
_entity_poly.entity_id
_entity_poly.type
_entity_poly.pdbx_seq_one_letter_code
_entity_poly.pdbx_strand_id
1 'polypeptide(L)'
;MTLAFIRPRIGKVWEHDADVTMLQRSSTHIVKSDSLMEEVLGPLYSEEAVAGGLTHEKADLLFASIPYKVLPDFQRPAFEAIKQRDAAFYQKLEDAGFMLDFGDDESGLFLKYLRRGSGYYIDVGACDLVANGDIKLRSGVGIERINPHSITLTDGSELDADLIVYATGYGSMNGWAARLISQEVADKVGKCWGLGSDTTKDPGPWEGELRNMWKPTQQEALWFHGGNLHQSRHYSHYLALQLKARMEGLDTP
;
A
#
# COMPACT_ATOMS: atom_id res chain seq x y z
N MET A 1 -2.53 12.89 8.75
CA MET A 1 -1.19 12.99 8.15
C MET A 1 -0.28 12.20 9.05
N THR A 2 0.21 11.06 8.62
CA THR A 2 1.11 10.24 9.42
C THR A 2 2.51 10.66 9.03
N LEU A 3 3.27 11.23 9.96
CA LEU A 3 4.72 11.20 9.87
C LEU A 3 5.10 9.77 10.20
N ALA A 4 4.85 8.88 9.27
CA ALA A 4 5.22 7.50 9.42
C ALA A 4 6.51 7.30 8.67
N PHE A 5 7.59 7.28 9.38
CA PHE A 5 8.74 6.54 8.95
C PHE A 5 8.41 5.04 9.02
N ILE A 6 7.42 4.61 8.26
CA ILE A 6 7.13 3.20 8.13
C ILE A 6 7.75 2.74 6.82
N ARG A 7 9.07 2.54 6.86
CA ARG A 7 9.82 1.77 5.85
C ARG A 7 11.16 1.38 6.45
N PRO A 8 11.89 0.42 5.85
CA PRO A 8 13.21 -0.04 6.32
C PRO A 8 14.22 1.07 6.72
N ARG A 9 13.93 2.30 6.34
CA ARG A 9 14.81 3.45 6.54
C ARG A 9 14.74 4.08 7.94
N ILE A 10 13.68 3.87 8.73
CA ILE A 10 13.66 4.45 10.09
C ILE A 10 14.69 3.76 10.99
N GLY A 11 14.78 2.43 10.91
CA GLY A 11 15.87 1.69 11.55
C GLY A 11 17.24 2.15 11.08
N LYS A 12 17.39 2.44 9.77
CA LYS A 12 18.63 2.99 9.21
C LYS A 12 19.00 4.37 9.75
N VAL A 13 18.03 5.25 9.97
CA VAL A 13 18.28 6.56 10.58
C VAL A 13 18.70 6.39 12.04
N TRP A 14 18.06 5.49 12.78
CA TRP A 14 18.42 5.15 14.15
C TRP A 14 19.82 4.52 14.22
N GLU A 15 20.21 3.64 13.29
CA GLU A 15 21.55 3.04 13.19
C GLU A 15 22.68 4.09 13.06
N HIS A 16 22.35 5.33 12.72
CA HIS A 16 23.27 6.48 12.65
C HIS A 16 23.16 7.42 13.86
N ASP A 17 22.81 6.88 15.01
CA ASP A 17 22.74 7.60 16.31
C ASP A 17 21.75 8.79 16.34
N ALA A 18 20.76 8.81 15.44
CA ALA A 18 19.73 9.82 15.49
C ALA A 18 18.68 9.50 16.57
N ASP A 19 18.26 10.51 17.34
CA ASP A 19 17.09 10.41 18.22
C ASP A 19 15.83 10.48 17.37
N VAL A 20 15.13 9.35 17.22
CA VAL A 20 14.01 9.21 16.30
C VAL A 20 12.69 9.13 17.05
N THR A 21 11.75 9.99 16.66
CA THR A 21 10.35 9.89 17.08
C THR A 21 9.46 9.61 15.88
N MET A 22 8.70 8.52 15.94
CA MET A 22 7.67 8.19 14.97
C MET A 22 6.34 8.79 15.40
N LEU A 23 5.70 9.52 14.47
CA LEU A 23 4.35 10.06 14.68
C LEU A 23 3.35 9.25 13.85
N GLN A 24 2.44 8.57 14.52
CA GLN A 24 1.38 7.76 13.91
C GLN A 24 0.01 8.41 14.14
N ARG A 25 -0.56 9.02 13.10
CA ARG A 25 -1.88 9.66 13.20
C ARG A 25 -3.05 8.67 13.17
N SER A 26 -2.91 7.59 12.43
CA SER A 26 -3.96 6.58 12.21
C SER A 26 -3.37 5.18 12.20
N SER A 27 -4.23 4.20 12.43
CA SER A 27 -3.85 2.78 12.44
C SER A 27 -3.15 2.34 11.15
N THR A 28 -2.28 1.34 11.29
CA THR A 28 -1.47 0.78 10.20
C THR A 28 -1.49 -0.74 10.30
N HIS A 29 -1.69 -1.39 9.16
CA HIS A 29 -1.48 -2.83 9.06
C HIS A 29 0.01 -3.15 9.07
N ILE A 30 0.43 -4.04 9.94
CA ILE A 30 1.80 -4.54 9.98
C ILE A 30 1.76 -6.05 9.76
N VAL A 31 2.70 -6.55 8.97
CA VAL A 31 2.94 -7.98 8.81
C VAL A 31 4.44 -8.22 8.74
N LYS A 32 4.93 -9.26 9.44
CA LYS A 32 6.33 -9.68 9.32
C LYS A 32 6.58 -10.24 7.93
N SER A 33 7.75 -9.92 7.36
CA SER A 33 8.15 -10.40 6.04
C SER A 33 8.07 -11.93 5.94
N ASP A 34 8.60 -12.64 6.95
CA ASP A 34 8.63 -14.10 6.94
C ASP A 34 7.22 -14.70 6.98
N SER A 35 6.33 -14.15 7.83
CA SER A 35 4.94 -14.61 7.92
C SER A 35 4.16 -14.36 6.63
N LEU A 36 4.39 -13.20 5.98
CA LEU A 36 3.79 -12.89 4.69
C LEU A 36 4.27 -13.86 3.60
N MET A 37 5.58 -14.14 3.59
CA MET A 37 6.16 -15.09 2.62
C MET A 37 5.62 -16.49 2.82
N GLU A 38 5.56 -16.97 4.05
CA GLU A 38 5.14 -18.35 4.33
C GLU A 38 3.64 -18.57 4.09
N GLU A 39 2.79 -17.69 4.64
CA GLU A 39 1.34 -17.90 4.64
C GLU A 39 0.64 -17.42 3.37
N VAL A 40 1.23 -16.47 2.63
CA VAL A 40 0.51 -15.80 1.53
C VAL A 40 1.25 -15.92 0.20
N LEU A 41 2.53 -15.54 0.15
CA LEU A 41 3.28 -15.47 -1.12
C LEU A 41 4.01 -16.77 -1.46
N GLY A 42 4.47 -17.52 -0.47
CA GLY A 42 5.25 -18.73 -0.65
C GLY A 42 4.56 -19.80 -1.52
N PRO A 43 3.28 -20.08 -1.34
CA PRO A 43 2.57 -21.05 -2.18
C PRO A 43 2.61 -20.73 -3.68
N LEU A 44 2.83 -19.46 -4.06
CA LEU A 44 2.88 -19.02 -5.45
C LEU A 44 4.29 -18.67 -5.92
N TYR A 45 5.15 -18.14 -5.04
CA TYR A 45 6.40 -17.47 -5.43
C TYR A 45 7.63 -17.97 -4.67
N SER A 46 7.62 -19.23 -4.20
CA SER A 46 8.79 -19.88 -3.59
C SER A 46 9.58 -20.73 -4.57
N GLU A 47 10.77 -21.16 -4.16
CA GLU A 47 11.58 -22.12 -4.91
C GLU A 47 10.86 -23.47 -5.01
N GLU A 48 10.13 -23.87 -3.98
CA GLU A 48 9.31 -25.09 -3.96
C GLU A 48 8.18 -25.02 -4.98
N ALA A 49 7.52 -23.87 -5.11
CA ALA A 49 6.48 -23.66 -6.12
C ALA A 49 7.05 -23.81 -7.53
N VAL A 50 8.22 -23.22 -7.79
CA VAL A 50 8.92 -23.34 -9.09
C VAL A 50 9.34 -24.79 -9.34
N ALA A 51 9.91 -25.49 -8.36
CA ALA A 51 10.28 -26.88 -8.46
C ALA A 51 9.08 -27.80 -8.72
N GLY A 52 7.90 -27.42 -8.18
CA GLY A 52 6.60 -28.06 -8.46
C GLY A 52 5.99 -27.73 -9.83
N GLY A 53 6.68 -26.94 -10.67
CA GLY A 53 6.23 -26.56 -12.03
C GLY A 53 5.31 -25.33 -12.06
N LEU A 54 5.20 -24.59 -10.97
CA LEU A 54 4.49 -23.32 -10.92
C LEU A 54 5.45 -22.17 -11.27
N THR A 55 5.51 -21.81 -12.56
CA THR A 55 6.32 -20.66 -13.00
C THR A 55 5.73 -19.34 -12.51
N HIS A 56 6.53 -18.27 -12.48
CA HIS A 56 6.05 -16.97 -12.05
C HIS A 56 4.92 -16.42 -12.94
N GLU A 57 4.90 -16.76 -14.25
CA GLU A 57 3.80 -16.36 -15.13
C GLU A 57 2.48 -17.06 -14.74
N LYS A 58 2.56 -18.36 -14.39
CA LYS A 58 1.38 -19.10 -13.91
C LYS A 58 0.92 -18.55 -12.55
N ALA A 59 1.85 -18.23 -11.66
CA ALA A 59 1.54 -17.66 -10.36
C ALA A 59 0.85 -16.29 -10.50
N ASP A 60 1.38 -15.42 -11.37
CA ASP A 60 0.78 -14.13 -11.69
C ASP A 60 -0.64 -14.28 -12.26
N LEU A 61 -0.82 -15.22 -13.18
CA LEU A 61 -2.13 -15.49 -13.78
C LEU A 61 -3.13 -16.00 -12.74
N LEU A 62 -2.71 -16.93 -11.86
CA LEU A 62 -3.54 -17.44 -10.78
C LEU A 62 -3.98 -16.31 -9.85
N PHE A 63 -3.05 -15.47 -9.41
CA PHE A 63 -3.37 -14.34 -8.55
C PHE A 63 -4.29 -13.33 -9.24
N ALA A 64 -4.02 -13.00 -10.50
CA ALA A 64 -4.81 -12.06 -11.28
C ALA A 64 -6.21 -12.60 -11.65
N SER A 65 -6.39 -13.92 -11.66
CA SER A 65 -7.69 -14.55 -11.97
C SER A 65 -8.71 -14.45 -10.83
N ILE A 66 -8.28 -14.07 -9.63
CA ILE A 66 -9.18 -13.90 -8.49
C ILE A 66 -9.85 -12.53 -8.58
N PRO A 67 -11.17 -12.45 -8.77
CA PRO A 67 -11.85 -11.16 -8.75
C PRO A 67 -11.65 -10.45 -7.40
N TYR A 68 -11.37 -9.15 -7.43
CA TYR A 68 -11.12 -8.38 -6.20
C TYR A 68 -12.29 -8.40 -5.21
N LYS A 69 -13.51 -8.60 -5.72
CA LYS A 69 -14.72 -8.73 -4.89
C LYS A 69 -14.69 -9.94 -3.96
N VAL A 70 -14.09 -11.05 -4.39
CA VAL A 70 -14.00 -12.29 -3.60
C VAL A 70 -12.62 -12.49 -2.95
N LEU A 71 -11.64 -11.66 -3.29
CA LEU A 71 -10.29 -11.74 -2.72
C LEU A 71 -10.28 -11.68 -1.17
N PRO A 72 -11.13 -10.89 -0.48
CA PRO A 72 -11.18 -10.93 0.98
C PRO A 72 -11.43 -12.31 1.57
N ASP A 73 -12.23 -13.15 0.92
CA ASP A 73 -12.55 -14.49 1.42
C ASP A 73 -11.34 -15.43 1.39
N PHE A 74 -10.41 -15.20 0.46
CA PHE A 74 -9.13 -15.93 0.42
C PHE A 74 -8.10 -15.35 1.40
N GLN A 75 -8.14 -14.03 1.64
CA GLN A 75 -7.12 -13.37 2.46
C GLN A 75 -7.38 -13.49 3.96
N ARG A 76 -8.65 -13.43 4.41
CA ARG A 76 -8.99 -13.50 5.84
C ARG A 76 -8.41 -14.71 6.56
N PRO A 77 -8.53 -15.95 6.04
CA PRO A 77 -7.96 -17.11 6.72
C PRO A 77 -6.43 -17.03 6.88
N ALA A 78 -5.73 -16.54 5.86
CA ALA A 78 -4.27 -16.39 5.92
C ALA A 78 -3.85 -15.32 6.94
N PHE A 79 -4.52 -14.17 6.96
CA PHE A 79 -4.21 -13.14 7.94
C PHE A 79 -4.64 -13.49 9.36
N GLU A 80 -5.67 -14.30 9.54
CA GLU A 80 -6.01 -14.87 10.84
C GLU A 80 -4.91 -15.85 11.34
N ALA A 81 -4.38 -16.69 10.46
CA ALA A 81 -3.25 -17.57 10.79
C ALA A 81 -2.01 -16.74 11.18
N ILE A 82 -1.72 -15.65 10.43
CA ILE A 82 -0.63 -14.72 10.76
C ILE A 82 -0.85 -14.06 12.13
N LYS A 83 -2.07 -13.60 12.44
CA LYS A 83 -2.38 -13.00 13.75
C LYS A 83 -2.09 -13.98 14.90
N GLN A 84 -2.50 -15.23 14.75
CA GLN A 84 -2.27 -16.27 15.76
C GLN A 84 -0.80 -16.59 15.90
N ARG A 85 -0.11 -16.78 14.79
CA ARG A 85 1.34 -17.05 14.75
C ARG A 85 2.16 -15.95 15.38
N ASP A 86 1.87 -14.71 15.05
CA ASP A 86 2.62 -13.53 15.45
C ASP A 86 1.98 -12.77 16.63
N ALA A 87 1.11 -13.41 17.41
CA ALA A 87 0.36 -12.77 18.50
C ALA A 87 1.26 -12.02 19.48
N ALA A 88 2.39 -12.61 19.89
CA ALA A 88 3.34 -11.97 20.80
C ALA A 88 4.03 -10.74 20.17
N PHE A 89 4.24 -10.73 18.88
CA PHE A 89 4.78 -9.59 18.15
C PHE A 89 3.77 -8.44 18.12
N TYR A 90 2.51 -8.72 17.81
CA TYR A 90 1.46 -7.72 17.80
C TYR A 90 1.21 -7.15 19.20
N GLN A 91 1.19 -8.00 20.22
CA GLN A 91 1.03 -7.56 21.61
C GLN A 91 2.11 -6.56 22.04
N LYS A 92 3.38 -6.83 21.70
CA LYS A 92 4.48 -5.90 22.00
C LYS A 92 4.29 -4.52 21.36
N LEU A 93 3.78 -4.48 20.14
CA LEU A 93 3.50 -3.22 19.43
C LEU A 93 2.34 -2.47 20.06
N GLU A 94 1.27 -3.17 20.45
CA GLU A 94 0.14 -2.59 21.17
C GLU A 94 0.54 -2.06 22.55
N ASP A 95 1.37 -2.81 23.30
CA ASP A 95 1.91 -2.39 24.59
C ASP A 95 2.77 -1.11 24.46
N ALA A 96 3.46 -0.94 23.34
CA ALA A 96 4.20 0.29 23.01
C ALA A 96 3.29 1.44 22.54
N GLY A 97 1.98 1.23 22.42
CA GLY A 97 1.00 2.22 21.99
C GLY A 97 0.85 2.33 20.47
N PHE A 98 1.34 1.34 19.71
CA PHE A 98 1.16 1.33 18.26
C PHE A 98 -0.28 0.99 17.89
N MET A 99 -0.89 1.79 17.01
CA MET A 99 -2.26 1.54 16.54
C MET A 99 -2.21 0.58 15.35
N LEU A 100 -2.53 -0.68 15.62
CA LEU A 100 -2.65 -1.73 14.60
C LEU A 100 -4.04 -1.74 13.97
N ASP A 101 -4.14 -2.20 12.73
CA ASP A 101 -5.38 -2.63 12.11
C ASP A 101 -5.14 -3.71 11.04
N PHE A 102 -6.15 -4.50 10.76
CA PHE A 102 -6.09 -5.56 9.75
C PHE A 102 -7.02 -5.31 8.55
N GLY A 103 -7.49 -4.05 8.43
CA GLY A 103 -8.49 -3.65 7.44
C GLY A 103 -9.91 -3.73 8.00
N ASP A 104 -10.83 -2.98 7.39
CA ASP A 104 -12.22 -2.87 7.85
C ASP A 104 -12.96 -4.24 7.84
N ASP A 105 -12.46 -5.18 7.05
CA ASP A 105 -13.01 -6.53 6.87
C ASP A 105 -12.00 -7.63 7.23
N GLU A 106 -10.96 -7.31 7.96
CA GLU A 106 -9.92 -8.24 8.44
C GLU A 106 -9.12 -8.93 7.30
N SER A 107 -9.18 -8.37 6.09
CA SER A 107 -8.53 -8.96 4.90
C SER A 107 -7.05 -8.59 4.73
N GLY A 108 -6.51 -7.76 5.61
CA GLY A 108 -5.08 -7.50 5.72
C GLY A 108 -4.46 -6.70 4.57
N LEU A 109 -3.19 -7.03 4.29
CA LEU A 109 -2.29 -6.26 3.45
C LEU A 109 -2.82 -5.97 2.05
N PHE A 110 -3.24 -7.01 1.31
CA PHE A 110 -3.55 -6.86 -0.12
C PHE A 110 -4.77 -6.00 -0.36
N LEU A 111 -5.79 -6.10 0.48
CA LEU A 111 -6.98 -5.26 0.35
C LEU A 111 -6.71 -3.81 0.76
N LYS A 112 -5.86 -3.57 1.76
CA LYS A 112 -5.42 -2.19 2.07
C LYS A 112 -4.62 -1.59 0.91
N TYR A 113 -3.73 -2.37 0.31
CA TYR A 113 -2.98 -1.98 -0.87
C TYR A 113 -3.90 -1.66 -2.05
N LEU A 114 -4.83 -2.55 -2.40
CA LEU A 114 -5.74 -2.37 -3.53
C LEU A 114 -6.71 -1.21 -3.32
N ARG A 115 -7.21 -1.01 -2.10
CA ARG A 115 -8.18 0.04 -1.78
C ARG A 115 -7.55 1.42 -1.65
N ARG A 116 -6.35 1.52 -1.07
CA ARG A 116 -5.75 2.82 -0.69
C ARG A 116 -4.32 3.04 -1.20
N GLY A 117 -3.61 1.99 -1.59
CA GLY A 117 -2.18 2.07 -1.94
C GLY A 117 -1.27 2.46 -0.75
N SER A 118 -1.79 2.42 0.48
CA SER A 118 -1.12 2.89 1.69
C SER A 118 -1.75 2.32 2.96
N GLY A 119 -1.19 2.65 4.13
CA GLY A 119 -1.72 2.23 5.43
C GLY A 119 -1.28 0.82 5.83
N TYR A 120 -0.18 0.33 5.29
CA TYR A 120 0.42 -0.96 5.62
C TYR A 120 1.96 -0.86 5.65
N TYR A 121 2.57 -1.81 6.35
CA TYR A 121 4.01 -1.98 6.45
C TYR A 121 4.37 -3.47 6.51
N ILE A 122 5.38 -3.86 5.74
CA ILE A 122 5.99 -5.19 5.82
C ILE A 122 7.23 -5.03 6.69
N ASP A 123 7.21 -5.63 7.89
CA ASP A 123 8.28 -5.47 8.86
C ASP A 123 9.50 -6.32 8.51
N VAL A 124 10.64 -5.65 8.63
CA VAL A 124 11.99 -6.21 8.48
C VAL A 124 12.89 -5.79 9.66
N GLY A 125 12.29 -5.62 10.85
CA GLY A 125 12.99 -5.37 12.11
C GLY A 125 12.79 -3.99 12.74
N ALA A 126 12.19 -3.01 12.06
CA ALA A 126 11.96 -1.69 12.66
C ALA A 126 10.89 -1.71 13.77
N CYS A 127 9.99 -2.67 13.74
CA CYS A 127 8.97 -2.83 14.78
C CYS A 127 9.55 -3.19 16.13
N ASP A 128 10.62 -3.97 16.17
CA ASP A 128 11.30 -4.29 17.45
C ASP A 128 11.90 -3.03 18.09
N LEU A 129 12.47 -2.11 17.29
CA LEU A 129 13.00 -0.84 17.78
C LEU A 129 11.90 0.05 18.38
N VAL A 130 10.71 0.04 17.78
CA VAL A 130 9.54 0.76 18.31
C VAL A 130 9.04 0.09 19.59
N ALA A 131 8.90 -1.23 19.59
CA ALA A 131 8.42 -2.00 20.72
C ALA A 131 9.34 -1.89 21.94
N ASN A 132 10.65 -1.81 21.72
CA ASN A 132 11.65 -1.64 22.78
C ASN A 132 11.82 -0.18 23.25
N GLY A 133 11.24 0.80 22.54
CA GLY A 133 11.39 2.23 22.85
C GLY A 133 12.65 2.89 22.30
N ASP A 134 13.46 2.17 21.51
CA ASP A 134 14.64 2.71 20.82
C ASP A 134 14.21 3.78 19.79
N ILE A 135 13.05 3.60 19.18
CA ILE A 135 12.35 4.59 18.39
C ILE A 135 11.11 5.02 19.19
N LYS A 136 11.09 6.28 19.59
CA LYS A 136 9.96 6.85 20.33
C LYS A 136 8.69 6.87 19.46
N LEU A 137 7.53 6.63 20.06
CA LEU A 137 6.24 6.60 19.37
C LEU A 137 5.28 7.63 19.94
N ARG A 138 4.62 8.36 19.06
CA ARG A 138 3.46 9.21 19.36
C ARG A 138 2.31 8.80 18.45
N SER A 139 1.27 8.20 19.04
CA SER A 139 0.13 7.64 18.31
C SER A 139 -1.15 8.44 18.54
N GLY A 140 -2.04 8.44 17.54
CA GLY A 140 -3.36 9.04 17.65
C GLY A 140 -3.38 10.58 17.60
N VAL A 141 -2.23 11.21 17.41
CA VAL A 141 -2.10 12.67 17.37
C VAL A 141 -1.63 13.13 15.99
N GLY A 142 -2.05 14.31 15.59
CA GLY A 142 -1.62 14.99 14.36
C GLY A 142 -0.66 16.13 14.63
N ILE A 143 -0.11 16.70 13.57
CA ILE A 143 0.62 17.96 13.65
C ILE A 143 -0.39 19.10 13.57
N GLU A 144 -0.35 20.00 14.54
CA GLU A 144 -1.08 21.26 14.52
C GLU A 144 -0.24 22.35 13.85
N ARG A 145 1.03 22.49 14.25
CA ARG A 145 1.91 23.53 13.74
C ARG A 145 3.38 23.06 13.69
N ILE A 146 4.11 23.55 12.69
CA ILE A 146 5.56 23.39 12.60
C ILE A 146 6.19 24.73 13.01
N ASN A 147 7.09 24.66 13.98
CA ASN A 147 7.87 25.77 14.48
C ASN A 147 9.33 25.67 13.97
N PRO A 148 10.18 26.69 14.19
CA PRO A 148 11.55 26.67 13.69
C PRO A 148 12.40 25.48 14.17
N HIS A 149 12.15 24.97 15.40
CA HIS A 149 12.93 23.88 16.01
C HIS A 149 12.06 22.81 16.67
N SER A 150 10.73 22.84 16.45
CA SER A 150 9.81 21.90 17.08
C SER A 150 8.54 21.73 16.23
N ILE A 151 7.72 20.76 16.63
CA ILE A 151 6.35 20.61 16.12
C ILE A 151 5.38 20.61 17.31
N THR A 152 4.29 21.38 17.18
CA THR A 152 3.16 21.32 18.12
C THR A 152 2.17 20.28 17.61
N LEU A 153 1.77 19.37 18.48
CA LEU A 153 0.80 18.31 18.17
C LEU A 153 -0.63 18.74 18.54
N THR A 154 -1.61 18.04 18.00
CA THR A 154 -3.05 18.36 18.21
C THR A 154 -3.53 18.16 19.64
N ASP A 155 -2.76 17.48 20.49
CA ASP A 155 -3.00 17.35 21.92
C ASP A 155 -2.34 18.47 22.76
N GLY A 156 -1.70 19.45 22.10
CA GLY A 156 -0.99 20.55 22.72
C GLY A 156 0.43 20.23 23.13
N SER A 157 0.89 19.01 23.00
CA SER A 157 2.29 18.66 23.30
C SER A 157 3.23 19.17 22.21
N GLU A 158 4.51 19.33 22.59
CA GLU A 158 5.55 19.81 21.69
C GLU A 158 6.67 18.78 21.57
N LEU A 159 7.19 18.60 20.37
CA LEU A 159 8.34 17.74 20.09
C LEU A 159 9.43 18.56 19.44
N ASP A 160 10.61 18.57 20.03
CA ASP A 160 11.80 19.14 19.40
C ASP A 160 12.14 18.36 18.14
N ALA A 161 12.53 19.05 17.08
CA ALA A 161 12.86 18.45 15.79
C ALA A 161 13.85 19.29 15.00
N ASP A 162 15.00 18.71 14.69
CA ASP A 162 15.97 19.27 13.73
C ASP A 162 15.62 18.91 12.28
N LEU A 163 14.98 17.76 12.10
CA LEU A 163 14.57 17.24 10.79
C LEU A 163 13.19 16.61 10.86
N ILE A 164 12.33 17.01 9.94
CA ILE A 164 11.00 16.42 9.75
C ILE A 164 10.96 15.71 8.41
N VAL A 165 10.65 14.41 8.41
CA VAL A 165 10.47 13.64 7.18
C VAL A 165 9.01 13.25 7.02
N TYR A 166 8.40 13.73 5.93
CA TYR A 166 7.02 13.40 5.60
C TYR A 166 6.93 12.07 4.87
N ALA A 167 6.39 11.05 5.53
CA ALA A 167 6.07 9.75 4.95
C ALA A 167 4.55 9.56 4.87
N THR A 168 3.86 10.52 4.28
CA THR A 168 2.40 10.66 4.32
C THR A 168 1.66 9.90 3.22
N GLY A 169 2.38 9.05 2.47
CA GLY A 169 1.83 8.29 1.34
C GLY A 169 1.79 9.11 0.06
N TYR A 170 1.11 8.57 -0.93
CA TYR A 170 0.98 9.15 -2.26
C TYR A 170 -0.47 9.58 -2.51
N GLY A 171 -0.64 10.63 -3.30
CA GLY A 171 -1.93 10.98 -3.88
C GLY A 171 -2.30 10.07 -5.06
N SER A 172 -3.53 10.24 -5.58
CA SER A 172 -3.95 9.55 -6.79
C SER A 172 -3.09 9.95 -8.00
N MET A 173 -2.82 9.00 -8.91
CA MET A 173 -1.97 9.22 -10.09
C MET A 173 -2.52 10.25 -11.06
N ASN A 174 -3.82 10.54 -11.05
CA ASN A 174 -4.35 11.66 -11.83
C ASN A 174 -3.78 13.03 -11.42
N GLY A 175 -3.25 13.15 -10.19
CA GLY A 175 -2.48 14.32 -9.77
C GLY A 175 -1.19 14.52 -10.58
N TRP A 176 -0.61 13.45 -11.13
CA TRP A 176 0.51 13.55 -12.07
C TRP A 176 0.03 14.03 -13.44
N ALA A 177 -1.13 13.56 -13.92
CA ALA A 177 -1.73 14.08 -15.15
C ALA A 177 -1.99 15.58 -15.05
N ALA A 178 -2.45 16.06 -13.88
CA ALA A 178 -2.61 17.50 -13.64
C ALA A 178 -1.31 18.31 -13.80
N ARG A 179 -0.20 17.76 -13.32
CA ARG A 179 1.12 18.43 -13.37
C ARG A 179 1.81 18.32 -14.73
N LEU A 180 1.66 17.16 -15.39
CA LEU A 180 2.38 16.86 -16.64
C LEU A 180 1.62 17.27 -17.89
N ILE A 181 0.28 17.32 -17.81
CA ILE A 181 -0.60 17.63 -18.96
C ILE A 181 -1.47 18.85 -18.64
N SER A 182 -2.56 18.66 -17.89
CA SER A 182 -3.43 19.74 -17.43
C SER A 182 -4.39 19.28 -16.34
N GLN A 183 -4.93 20.25 -15.56
CA GLN A 183 -5.98 19.98 -14.58
C GLN A 183 -7.25 19.44 -15.25
N GLU A 184 -7.60 19.93 -16.44
CA GLU A 184 -8.76 19.47 -17.22
C GLU A 184 -8.66 17.98 -17.54
N VAL A 185 -7.49 17.52 -17.96
CA VAL A 185 -7.25 16.07 -18.24
C VAL A 185 -7.34 15.26 -16.96
N ALA A 186 -6.77 15.74 -15.86
CA ALA A 186 -6.85 15.06 -14.57
C ALA A 186 -8.29 14.92 -14.06
N ASP A 187 -9.09 15.97 -14.20
CA ASP A 187 -10.50 15.99 -13.80
C ASP A 187 -11.35 15.08 -14.69
N LYS A 188 -11.06 15.05 -15.98
CA LYS A 188 -11.73 14.17 -16.95
C LYS A 188 -11.46 12.70 -16.65
N VAL A 189 -10.21 12.33 -16.34
CA VAL A 189 -9.83 10.97 -15.97
C VAL A 189 -10.39 10.57 -14.61
N GLY A 190 -10.36 11.47 -13.66
CA GLY A 190 -10.75 11.19 -12.28
C GLY A 190 -9.71 10.35 -11.54
N LYS A 191 -10.12 9.77 -10.41
CA LYS A 191 -9.24 9.03 -9.51
C LYS A 191 -8.67 7.78 -10.17
N CYS A 192 -7.37 7.58 -9.99
CA CYS A 192 -6.66 6.36 -10.39
C CYS A 192 -6.26 5.58 -9.16
N TRP A 193 -6.29 4.24 -9.26
CA TRP A 193 -6.11 3.33 -8.15
C TRP A 193 -7.28 3.31 -7.16
N GLY A 194 -7.34 2.27 -6.36
CA GLY A 194 -8.43 1.99 -5.44
C GLY A 194 -9.57 1.23 -6.08
N LEU A 195 -10.30 0.46 -5.28
CA LEU A 195 -11.47 -0.30 -5.72
C LEU A 195 -12.70 0.61 -5.70
N GLY A 196 -13.47 0.58 -6.75
CA GLY A 196 -14.27 1.65 -7.29
C GLY A 196 -15.58 2.06 -6.68
N SER A 197 -16.06 1.49 -5.59
CA SER A 197 -17.47 1.70 -5.17
C SER A 197 -17.83 3.10 -4.67
N ASP A 198 -16.86 3.91 -4.31
CA ASP A 198 -17.09 5.25 -3.77
C ASP A 198 -17.06 6.36 -4.83
N THR A 199 -16.91 6.00 -6.10
CA THR A 199 -16.89 6.95 -7.19
C THR A 199 -17.90 6.61 -8.28
N THR A 200 -18.84 7.51 -8.51
CA THR A 200 -19.75 7.49 -9.65
C THR A 200 -19.04 7.68 -11.00
N LYS A 201 -17.74 7.91 -10.98
CA LYS A 201 -16.88 8.17 -12.15
C LYS A 201 -15.90 7.04 -12.44
N ASP A 202 -16.06 5.87 -11.84
CA ASP A 202 -15.26 4.71 -12.20
C ASP A 202 -15.63 4.29 -13.63
N PRO A 203 -14.72 4.36 -14.60
CA PRO A 203 -15.01 3.94 -15.95
C PRO A 203 -15.05 2.41 -16.11
N GLY A 204 -14.76 1.67 -15.03
CA GLY A 204 -14.83 0.22 -15.02
C GLY A 204 -16.28 -0.27 -15.14
N PRO A 205 -16.54 -1.36 -15.91
CA PRO A 205 -17.87 -1.91 -16.04
C PRO A 205 -18.37 -2.57 -14.75
N TRP A 206 -17.49 -2.78 -13.77
CA TRP A 206 -17.78 -3.49 -12.53
C TRP A 206 -17.28 -2.76 -11.30
N GLU A 207 -18.15 -2.62 -10.35
CA GLU A 207 -17.81 -2.19 -8.99
C GLU A 207 -16.77 -3.13 -8.37
N GLY A 208 -15.74 -2.56 -7.74
CA GLY A 208 -14.66 -3.34 -7.13
C GLY A 208 -13.43 -3.54 -8.00
N GLU A 209 -13.41 -3.09 -9.24
CA GLU A 209 -12.23 -3.10 -10.10
C GLU A 209 -11.30 -1.92 -9.81
N LEU A 210 -9.99 -2.09 -10.14
CA LEU A 210 -9.02 -0.99 -10.01
C LEU A 210 -9.32 0.12 -11.01
N ARG A 211 -9.51 1.32 -10.48
CA ARG A 211 -9.85 2.50 -11.29
C ARG A 211 -8.70 2.91 -12.19
N ASN A 212 -8.98 3.03 -13.48
CA ASN A 212 -8.08 3.59 -14.50
C ASN A 212 -6.71 2.90 -14.60
N MET A 213 -6.56 1.67 -14.13
CA MET A 213 -5.29 0.94 -14.20
C MET A 213 -5.31 -0.08 -15.34
N TRP A 214 -4.28 -0.05 -16.18
CA TRP A 214 -4.03 -0.99 -17.31
C TRP A 214 -5.17 -1.10 -18.33
N LYS A 215 -6.00 -0.10 -18.41
CA LYS A 215 -7.15 -0.01 -19.32
C LYS A 215 -7.26 1.38 -19.92
N PRO A 216 -8.02 1.58 -21.01
CA PRO A 216 -8.29 2.90 -21.55
C PRO A 216 -8.91 3.80 -20.48
N THR A 217 -8.49 5.07 -20.46
CA THR A 217 -9.12 6.08 -19.62
C THR A 217 -10.11 6.92 -20.42
N GLN A 218 -10.83 7.81 -19.78
CA GLN A 218 -11.69 8.77 -20.47
C GLN A 218 -10.92 9.79 -21.32
N GLN A 219 -9.61 9.92 -21.08
CA GLN A 219 -8.74 10.71 -21.95
C GLN A 219 -8.12 9.80 -23.00
N GLU A 220 -8.42 10.10 -24.25
CA GLU A 220 -7.82 9.37 -25.38
C GLU A 220 -6.28 9.40 -25.30
N ALA A 221 -5.66 8.28 -25.68
CA ALA A 221 -4.21 8.08 -25.66
C ALA A 221 -3.53 8.24 -24.29
N LEU A 222 -4.27 8.11 -23.19
CA LEU A 222 -3.72 8.13 -21.83
C LEU A 222 -4.08 6.86 -21.07
N TRP A 223 -3.06 6.15 -20.59
CA TRP A 223 -3.16 4.97 -19.73
C TRP A 223 -2.32 5.14 -18.49
N PHE A 224 -2.74 4.47 -17.41
CA PHE A 224 -1.93 4.37 -16.20
C PHE A 224 -1.42 2.94 -16.04
N HIS A 225 -0.13 2.85 -15.74
CA HIS A 225 0.57 1.62 -15.43
C HIS A 225 1.27 1.76 -14.08
N GLY A 226 1.25 0.71 -13.27
CA GLY A 226 1.85 0.73 -11.92
C GLY A 226 1.52 -0.54 -11.15
N GLY A 227 1.41 -0.41 -9.84
CA GLY A 227 1.19 -1.52 -8.95
C GLY A 227 2.48 -2.11 -8.40
N ASN A 228 2.39 -3.24 -7.68
CA ASN A 228 3.56 -3.99 -7.28
C ASN A 228 4.19 -4.73 -8.47
N LEU A 229 5.37 -5.35 -8.25
CA LEU A 229 6.13 -5.93 -9.35
C LEU A 229 5.37 -7.04 -10.09
N HIS A 230 4.67 -7.92 -9.38
CA HIS A 230 3.93 -9.01 -10.03
C HIS A 230 2.72 -8.49 -10.84
N GLN A 231 1.99 -7.52 -10.33
CA GLN A 231 0.90 -6.88 -11.08
C GLN A 231 1.43 -6.12 -12.29
N SER A 232 2.48 -5.32 -12.12
CA SER A 232 3.12 -4.62 -13.23
C SER A 232 3.58 -5.58 -14.33
N ARG A 233 4.24 -6.68 -13.95
CA ARG A 233 4.70 -7.71 -14.90
C ARG A 233 3.53 -8.33 -15.67
N HIS A 234 2.49 -8.75 -14.97
CA HIS A 234 1.34 -9.41 -15.58
C HIS A 234 0.54 -8.45 -16.46
N TYR A 235 0.10 -7.32 -15.91
CA TYR A 235 -0.81 -6.41 -16.63
C TYR A 235 -0.13 -5.56 -17.70
N SER A 236 1.21 -5.46 -17.74
CA SER A 236 1.92 -4.82 -18.85
C SER A 236 1.64 -5.51 -20.19
N HIS A 237 1.43 -6.83 -20.20
CA HIS A 237 1.06 -7.56 -21.42
C HIS A 237 -0.28 -7.11 -21.97
N TYR A 238 -1.29 -6.96 -21.11
CA TYR A 238 -2.63 -6.50 -21.52
C TYR A 238 -2.60 -5.05 -21.98
N LEU A 239 -1.84 -4.20 -21.29
CA LEU A 239 -1.65 -2.82 -21.72
C LEU A 239 -0.98 -2.75 -23.10
N ALA A 240 0.08 -3.51 -23.34
CA ALA A 240 0.78 -3.56 -24.61
C ALA A 240 -0.13 -4.06 -25.74
N LEU A 241 -0.96 -5.09 -25.48
CA LEU A 241 -1.94 -5.60 -26.46
C LEU A 241 -2.98 -4.55 -26.82
N GLN A 242 -3.52 -3.82 -25.85
CA GLN A 242 -4.48 -2.74 -26.10
C GLN A 242 -3.87 -1.60 -26.92
N LEU A 243 -2.67 -1.18 -26.57
CA LEU A 243 -1.95 -0.15 -27.33
C LEU A 243 -1.69 -0.61 -28.77
N LYS A 244 -1.23 -1.85 -28.97
CA LYS A 244 -0.99 -2.40 -30.30
C LYS A 244 -2.28 -2.52 -31.11
N ALA A 245 -3.36 -3.02 -30.50
CA ALA A 245 -4.67 -3.12 -31.16
C ALA A 245 -5.13 -1.75 -31.71
N ARG A 246 -5.05 -0.70 -30.88
CA ARG A 246 -5.40 0.66 -31.32
C ARG A 246 -4.50 1.20 -32.44
N MET A 247 -3.20 0.89 -32.40
CA MET A 247 -2.27 1.24 -33.48
C MET A 247 -2.63 0.55 -34.81
N GLU A 248 -3.25 -0.62 -34.76
CA GLU A 248 -3.74 -1.37 -35.90
C GLU A 248 -5.21 -1.01 -36.29
N GLY A 249 -5.80 -0.04 -35.61
CA GLY A 249 -7.20 0.38 -35.86
C GLY A 249 -8.25 -0.62 -35.36
N LEU A 250 -7.87 -1.50 -34.42
CA LEU A 250 -8.79 -2.43 -33.77
C LEU A 250 -9.42 -1.79 -32.53
N ASP A 251 -10.71 -1.98 -32.36
CA ASP A 251 -11.43 -1.54 -31.20
C ASP A 251 -10.94 -2.29 -29.93
N THR A 252 -10.81 -1.57 -28.85
CA THR A 252 -10.50 -2.12 -27.51
C THR A 252 -11.62 -1.77 -26.55
N PRO A 253 -11.97 -2.69 -25.64
CA PRO A 253 -12.99 -2.42 -24.63
C PRO A 253 -12.62 -1.25 -23.72
#